data_a7ca9d2b8b06242b6dabe1beead782bc
#
_entry.id   a7ca9d2b8b06242b6dabe1beead782bc
#
_cell.length_a   1.000
_cell.length_b   1.000
_cell.length_c   1.000
_cell.angle_alpha   90.00
_cell.angle_beta   90.00
_cell.angle_gamma   90.00
#
_symmetry.space_group_name_H-M   'P 1'
#
loop_
_entity.id
_entity.type
_entity.pdbx_description
1 polymer ?
#
loop_
_entity_poly.entity_id
_entity_poly.type
_entity_poly.pdbx_seq_one_letter_code
_entity_poly.pdbx_strand_id
1 'polypeptide(L)'
;MSTRLSVLDQSPVPEGSTPGDALRNTVDLARRCEAMGYHRYWVAEHHGMTGLAGSSPEALIGSIAGATRRLRVGSGGVMLTHYAPLKVAESFCVL
;
A
#
# COMPACT_ATOMS: atom_id res chain seq x y z
N MET A 1 16.63 -17.56 -16.06
CA MET A 1 15.80 -17.30 -14.87
C MET A 1 15.81 -15.81 -14.57
N SER A 2 14.66 -15.17 -14.49
CA SER A 2 14.59 -13.75 -14.20
C SER A 2 14.28 -13.54 -12.70
N THR A 3 14.86 -12.50 -12.12
CA THR A 3 14.57 -12.08 -10.76
C THR A 3 13.25 -11.31 -10.75
N ARG A 4 12.37 -11.66 -9.82
CA ARG A 4 11.14 -10.91 -9.59
C ARG A 4 11.44 -9.76 -8.63
N LEU A 5 11.01 -8.58 -9.01
CA LEU A 5 11.19 -7.37 -8.21
C LEU A 5 9.86 -6.94 -7.61
N SER A 6 9.93 -6.45 -6.39
CA SER A 6 8.77 -5.91 -5.66
C SER A 6 9.09 -4.51 -5.15
N VAL A 7 8.05 -3.72 -4.92
CA VAL A 7 8.17 -2.36 -4.40
C VAL A 7 7.62 -2.34 -2.98
N LEU A 8 8.26 -1.60 -2.09
CA LEU A 8 7.70 -1.20 -0.81
C LEU A 8 7.47 0.31 -0.85
N ASP A 9 6.23 0.72 -0.66
CA ASP A 9 5.83 2.12 -0.64
C ASP A 9 5.35 2.51 0.75
N GLN A 10 5.94 3.54 1.31
CA GLN A 10 5.57 4.09 2.62
C GLN A 10 4.61 5.26 2.51
N SER A 11 4.19 5.64 1.29
CA SER A 11 3.35 6.80 1.02
C SER A 11 3.91 8.08 1.66
N PRO A 12 5.15 8.47 1.33
CA PRO A 12 5.76 9.65 1.93
C PRO A 12 5.04 10.92 1.48
N VAL A 13 4.96 11.88 2.39
CA VAL A 13 4.37 13.20 2.12
C VAL A 13 5.54 14.16 1.83
N PRO A 14 5.79 14.56 0.58
CA PRO A 14 6.85 15.50 0.25
C PRO A 14 6.56 16.89 0.85
N GLU A 15 7.61 17.66 1.05
CA GLU A 15 7.47 19.05 1.49
C GLU A 15 6.57 19.83 0.53
N GLY A 16 5.64 20.61 1.06
CA GLY A 16 4.68 21.37 0.27
C GLY A 16 3.51 20.57 -0.29
N SER A 17 3.43 19.29 0.01
CA SER A 17 2.37 18.38 -0.43
C SER A 17 1.45 17.99 0.74
N THR A 18 0.35 17.31 0.44
CA THR A 18 -0.63 16.87 1.42
C THR A 18 -0.64 15.35 1.56
N PRO A 19 -1.15 14.79 2.68
CA PRO A 19 -1.35 13.34 2.78
C PRO A 19 -2.23 12.77 1.67
N GLY A 20 -3.28 13.50 1.26
CA GLY A 20 -4.12 13.09 0.15
C GLY A 20 -3.35 12.97 -1.16
N ASP A 21 -2.45 13.91 -1.43
CA ASP A 21 -1.56 13.83 -2.60
C ASP A 21 -0.65 12.61 -2.52
N ALA A 22 -0.09 12.34 -1.35
CA ALA A 22 0.77 11.17 -1.15
C ALA A 22 0.03 9.86 -1.42
N LEU A 23 -1.22 9.74 -0.98
CA LEU A 23 -2.04 8.55 -1.24
C LEU A 23 -2.39 8.40 -2.73
N ARG A 24 -2.69 9.50 -3.42
CA ARG A 24 -2.89 9.48 -4.87
C ARG A 24 -1.61 9.10 -5.61
N ASN A 25 -0.47 9.58 -5.15
CA ASN A 25 0.83 9.20 -5.70
C ASN A 25 1.10 7.70 -5.54
N THR A 26 0.72 7.12 -4.40
CA THR A 26 0.84 5.68 -4.18
C THR A 26 0.05 4.88 -5.21
N VAL A 27 -1.20 5.24 -5.47
CA VAL A 27 -2.03 4.55 -6.47
C VAL A 27 -1.44 4.72 -7.88
N ASP A 28 -0.99 5.91 -8.22
CA ASP A 28 -0.36 6.17 -9.52
C ASP A 28 0.95 5.40 -9.68
N LEU A 29 1.78 5.35 -8.64
CA LEU A 29 3.02 4.59 -8.66
C LEU A 29 2.75 3.09 -8.84
N ALA A 30 1.73 2.55 -8.18
CA ALA A 30 1.35 1.15 -8.33
C ALA A 30 0.96 0.82 -9.78
N ARG A 31 0.21 1.70 -10.44
CA ARG A 31 -0.11 1.53 -11.87
C ARG A 31 1.14 1.51 -12.73
N ARG A 32 2.09 2.40 -12.47
CA ARG A 32 3.36 2.48 -13.20
C ARG A 32 4.22 1.23 -12.96
N CYS A 33 4.26 0.76 -11.72
CA CYS A 33 4.98 -0.46 -11.37
C CYS A 33 4.39 -1.68 -12.08
N GLU A 34 3.07 -1.77 -12.18
CA GLU A 34 2.42 -2.84 -12.96
C GLU A 34 2.84 -2.78 -14.43
N ALA A 35 2.82 -1.59 -15.02
CA ALA A 35 3.22 -1.40 -16.43
C ALA A 35 4.68 -1.76 -16.67
N MET A 36 5.54 -1.57 -15.68
CA MET A 36 6.96 -1.90 -15.76
C MET A 36 7.27 -3.37 -15.43
N GLY A 37 6.27 -4.17 -15.07
CA GLY A 37 6.45 -5.60 -14.82
C GLY A 37 6.87 -5.97 -13.41
N TYR A 38 6.73 -5.07 -12.43
CA TYR A 38 6.97 -5.43 -11.02
C TYR A 38 5.99 -6.51 -10.57
N HIS A 39 6.46 -7.41 -9.72
CA HIS A 39 5.68 -8.57 -9.29
C HIS A 39 4.71 -8.26 -8.16
N ARG A 40 5.18 -7.52 -7.13
CA ARG A 40 4.41 -7.17 -5.95
C ARG A 40 4.59 -5.71 -5.59
N TYR A 41 3.54 -5.17 -4.98
CA TYR A 41 3.54 -3.83 -4.41
C TYR A 41 3.12 -3.94 -2.95
N TRP A 42 4.03 -3.59 -2.05
CA TRP A 42 3.82 -3.63 -0.62
C TRP A 42 3.57 -2.23 -0.11
N VAL A 43 2.54 -2.06 0.71
CA VAL A 43 2.31 -0.81 1.44
C VAL A 43 2.63 -1.02 2.91
N ALA A 44 3.19 0.03 3.54
CA ALA A 44 3.56 0.00 4.94
C ALA A 44 2.41 0.52 5.82
N GLU A 45 2.49 0.25 7.11
CA GLU A 45 1.58 0.82 8.09
C GLU A 45 2.36 1.63 9.12
N HIS A 46 2.08 2.95 9.18
CA HIS A 46 2.70 3.85 10.13
C HIS A 46 1.63 4.74 10.76
N HIS A 47 1.76 5.02 12.05
CA HIS A 47 0.80 5.81 12.82
C HIS A 47 1.48 7.01 13.49
N GLY A 48 0.75 8.12 13.59
CA GLY A 48 1.21 9.31 14.29
C GLY A 48 2.38 10.04 13.62
N MET A 49 2.61 9.80 12.33
CA MET A 49 3.70 10.43 11.57
C MET A 49 3.14 11.38 10.52
N THR A 50 3.58 12.64 10.57
CA THR A 50 3.14 13.64 9.59
C THR A 50 3.77 13.47 8.21
N GLY A 51 4.91 12.82 8.14
CA GLY A 51 5.64 12.59 6.90
C GLY A 51 5.27 11.33 6.14
N LEU A 52 4.40 10.49 6.68
CA LEU A 52 3.95 9.24 6.05
C LEU A 52 2.43 9.14 6.13
N ALA A 53 1.78 8.95 4.99
CA ALA A 53 0.32 8.93 4.89
C ALA A 53 -0.30 7.54 5.02
N GLY A 54 0.50 6.49 5.00
CA GLY A 54 0.04 5.10 4.99
C GLY A 54 -0.28 4.57 6.37
N SER A 55 -1.44 4.91 6.92
CA SER A 55 -1.87 4.44 8.24
C SER A 55 -2.89 3.30 8.19
N SER A 56 -3.42 2.97 7.02
CA SER A 56 -4.45 1.95 6.85
C SER A 56 -4.18 1.15 5.57
N PRO A 57 -3.28 0.15 5.63
CA PRO A 57 -2.92 -0.64 4.45
C PRO A 57 -4.13 -1.34 3.82
N GLU A 58 -5.05 -1.85 4.61
CA GLU A 58 -6.25 -2.54 4.10
C GLU A 58 -7.12 -1.63 3.24
N ALA A 59 -7.26 -0.36 3.61
CA ALA A 59 -8.01 0.61 2.81
C ALA A 59 -7.25 0.98 1.51
N LEU A 60 -5.96 1.19 1.63
CA LEU A 60 -5.10 1.58 0.50
C LEU A 60 -4.95 0.45 -0.51
N ILE A 61 -4.83 -0.79 -0.05
CA ILE A 61 -4.76 -1.98 -0.90
C ILE A 61 -6.02 -2.08 -1.78
N GLY A 62 -7.19 -1.82 -1.21
CA GLY A 62 -8.44 -1.83 -1.98
C GLY A 62 -8.42 -0.84 -3.14
N SER A 63 -7.91 0.37 -2.90
CA SER A 63 -7.78 1.39 -3.95
C SER A 63 -6.77 0.98 -5.03
N ILE A 64 -5.64 0.43 -4.63
CA ILE A 64 -4.62 -0.04 -5.56
C ILE A 64 -5.14 -1.23 -6.38
N ALA A 65 -5.79 -2.19 -5.74
CA ALA A 65 -6.35 -3.36 -6.42
C ALA A 65 -7.42 -2.96 -7.45
N GLY A 66 -8.23 -1.96 -7.13
CA GLY A 66 -9.22 -1.42 -8.07
C GLY A 66 -8.61 -0.68 -9.25
N ALA A 67 -7.36 -0.23 -9.14
CA ALA A 67 -6.66 0.54 -10.17
C ALA A 67 -5.69 -0.28 -11.00
N THR A 68 -5.48 -1.54 -10.65
CA THR A 68 -4.53 -2.45 -11.30
C THR A 68 -5.21 -3.76 -11.69
N ARG A 69 -4.55 -4.59 -12.49
CA ARG A 69 -5.14 -5.85 -13.01
C ARG A 69 -4.38 -7.09 -12.59
N ARG A 70 -3.07 -7.05 -12.56
CA ARG A 70 -2.20 -8.21 -12.37
C ARG A 70 -1.27 -8.07 -11.16
N LEU A 71 -1.04 -6.84 -10.74
CA LEU A 71 -0.11 -6.54 -9.66
C LEU A 71 -0.59 -7.20 -8.36
N ARG A 72 0.27 -7.95 -7.72
CA ARG A 72 -0.02 -8.52 -6.40
C ARG A 72 0.24 -7.43 -5.36
N VAL A 73 -0.79 -7.12 -4.57
CA VAL A 73 -0.72 -6.04 -3.59
C VAL A 73 -0.89 -6.62 -2.19
N GLY A 74 -0.11 -6.12 -1.25
CA GLY A 74 -0.20 -6.58 0.12
C GLY A 74 0.35 -5.58 1.11
N SER A 75 0.15 -5.89 2.40
CA SER A 75 0.73 -5.11 3.47
C SER A 75 2.14 -5.60 3.78
N GLY A 76 3.10 -4.69 3.84
CA GLY A 76 4.48 -4.99 4.26
C GLY A 76 4.58 -5.22 5.76
N GLY A 77 3.50 -5.03 6.46
CA GLY A 77 3.28 -5.35 7.85
C GLY A 77 1.91 -4.88 8.29
N VAL A 78 1.38 -5.49 9.32
CA VAL A 78 0.13 -5.06 9.98
C VAL A 78 0.44 -4.89 11.46
N MET A 79 0.09 -3.73 12.02
CA MET A 79 0.33 -3.43 13.43
C MET A 79 -0.71 -4.14 14.30
N LEU A 80 -0.61 -5.46 14.38
CA LEU A 80 -1.59 -6.34 15.04
C LEU A 80 -1.86 -5.97 16.49
N THR A 81 -0.92 -5.33 17.17
CA THR A 81 -1.10 -4.87 18.56
C THR A 81 -2.21 -3.83 18.71
N HIS A 82 -2.63 -3.20 17.60
CA HIS A 82 -3.70 -2.19 17.60
C HIS A 82 -5.07 -2.78 17.24
N TYR A 83 -5.16 -4.06 16.85
CA TYR A 83 -6.37 -4.60 16.24
C TYR A 83 -6.79 -5.93 16.87
N ALA A 84 -8.09 -6.21 16.82
CA ALA A 84 -8.60 -7.55 17.07
C ALA A 84 -8.18 -8.44 15.88
N PRO A 85 -7.59 -9.63 16.12
CA PRO A 85 -7.14 -10.50 15.04
C PRO A 85 -8.24 -10.88 14.05
N LEU A 86 -9.47 -11.08 14.53
CA LEU A 86 -10.61 -11.40 13.69
C LEU A 86 -10.89 -10.27 12.68
N LYS A 87 -10.81 -9.02 13.12
CA LYS A 87 -11.05 -7.87 12.23
C LYS A 87 -10.01 -7.79 11.12
N VAL A 88 -8.76 -8.07 11.44
CA VAL A 88 -7.69 -8.11 10.43
C VAL A 88 -7.95 -9.21 9.41
N ALA A 89 -8.24 -10.41 9.87
CA ALA A 89 -8.55 -11.54 8.99
C ALA A 89 -9.73 -11.24 8.06
N GLU A 90 -10.81 -10.71 8.61
CA GLU A 90 -12.00 -10.35 7.82
C GLU A 90 -11.69 -9.26 6.79
N SER A 91 -10.93 -8.23 7.16
CA SER A 91 -10.57 -7.15 6.24
C SER A 91 -9.79 -7.67 5.04
N PHE A 92 -8.84 -8.57 5.26
CA PHE A 92 -8.05 -9.14 4.18
C PHE A 92 -8.82 -10.19 3.37
N CYS A 93 -9.85 -10.81 3.94
CA CYS A 93 -10.76 -11.67 3.17
C CYS A 93 -11.64 -10.88 2.19
N VAL A 94 -11.95 -9.62 2.52
CA VAL A 94 -12.74 -8.74 1.65
C VAL A 94 -11.93 -8.22 0.47
N LEU A 95 -10.64 -8.04 0.67
CA LEU A 95 -9.74 -7.59 -0.37
C LEU A 95 -9.52 -8.66 -1.45
#